data_0779aa3bd302ca50e2eadeb62edc486b
#
_entry.id   0779aa3bd302ca50e2eadeb62edc486b
#
_cell.length_a   1.000
_cell.length_b   1.000
_cell.length_c   1.000
_cell.angle_alpha   90.00
_cell.angle_beta   90.00
_cell.angle_gamma   90.00
#
_symmetry.space_group_name_H-M   'P 1'
#
loop_
_entity.id
_entity.type
_entity.pdbx_description
1 polymer ?
#
loop_
_entity_poly.entity_id
_entity_poly.type
_entity_poly.pdbx_seq_one_letter_code
_entity_poly.pdbx_strand_id
1 'polypeptide(L)'
;MGACCATAFAPGSHELCTKRKGITIAFSLAELMQNGGDPEAAAAFAAFQGVMRRFLIKRGVLRDKKYADKLRKEQYFSDADYFETMQPKNEIPLAMLSPKRAQDLPFKVYTYQHSQATYSGQWLGGFRHGEGTLVFTDGTRYSGQWQLGQPHGIGRFEMQNGTKYEGQFSLGRWHGKGKSVDQAGTVYVGDFALDRKHGFGKTKDLRGDYYKGAFVEGKQTGFGTKKFKTGAIYEGQWVDNQIQGFGFYLTAKMDKSYTGSYRDNKMEGFGVMQWTDGRRYKGLWKEDLKHGFGEQVNADGSSVRGTFIQGKLFGFGVYASKSNAKRHGVWQQGKKVATLTEEQVAQIQSGELAGSDLLEATEEEWAVIREYSSGLLKPCPGFATAERLYETEHETHK
;
A
#
# COMPACT_ATOMS: atom_id res chain seq x y z
N MET A 1 11.29 27.81 2.34
CA MET A 1 12.61 27.34 1.94
C MET A 1 12.77 25.92 2.41
N GLY A 2 12.73 24.97 1.59
CA GLY A 2 13.64 23.97 1.25
C GLY A 2 13.83 22.85 2.27
N ALA A 3 13.72 21.67 1.80
CA ALA A 3 14.11 20.40 2.36
C ALA A 3 12.94 19.51 2.84
N CYS A 4 12.28 18.92 1.88
CA CYS A 4 11.62 17.63 2.08
C CYS A 4 11.49 16.93 0.72
N CYS A 5 12.60 16.52 0.13
CA CYS A 5 12.65 15.52 -0.95
C CYS A 5 14.11 15.11 -1.18
N ALA A 6 14.72 14.54 -0.16
CA ALA A 6 15.98 13.87 -0.37
C ALA A 6 16.08 12.73 0.64
N THR A 7 15.65 11.56 0.24
CA THR A 7 16.23 10.26 0.60
C THR A 7 15.29 9.16 0.14
N ALA A 8 15.45 8.72 -1.10
CA ALA A 8 15.17 7.34 -1.54
C ALA A 8 15.21 7.22 -3.08
N PHE A 9 16.25 7.75 -3.73
CA PHE A 9 16.54 7.37 -5.12
C PHE A 9 18.04 7.20 -5.33
N ALA A 10 18.40 6.18 -6.08
CA ALA A 10 19.76 5.85 -6.45
C ALA A 10 20.47 7.00 -7.18
N PRO A 11 21.82 7.11 -7.13
CA PRO A 11 22.55 8.19 -7.78
C PRO A 11 22.41 8.06 -9.30
N GLY A 12 21.77 9.03 -9.92
CA GLY A 12 21.50 9.11 -11.36
C GLY A 12 20.15 9.73 -11.73
N SER A 13 19.25 9.95 -10.77
CA SER A 13 17.89 10.44 -11.02
C SER A 13 17.67 11.95 -10.79
N HIS A 14 18.74 12.75 -10.76
CA HIS A 14 18.67 14.20 -10.48
C HIS A 14 17.86 15.01 -11.52
N GLU A 15 17.70 14.55 -12.74
CA GLU A 15 16.90 15.24 -13.75
C GLU A 15 15.37 15.07 -13.56
N LEU A 16 14.93 14.04 -12.85
CA LEU A 16 13.50 13.77 -12.61
C LEU A 16 12.88 14.67 -11.53
N CYS A 17 13.71 15.28 -10.69
CA CYS A 17 13.24 16.10 -9.56
C CYS A 17 13.00 17.58 -9.90
N THR A 18 13.46 18.09 -11.04
CA THR A 18 13.41 19.52 -11.39
C THR A 18 12.25 19.92 -12.32
N LYS A 19 11.51 18.97 -12.88
CA LYS A 19 10.35 19.28 -13.73
C LYS A 19 9.05 18.73 -13.16
N ARG A 20 8.43 19.56 -12.32
CA ARG A 20 6.98 19.57 -12.05
C ARG A 20 6.28 18.23 -11.73
N LYS A 21 6.24 17.88 -10.38
CA LYS A 21 4.93 17.73 -9.76
C LYS A 21 4.07 16.56 -10.27
N GLY A 22 4.22 15.39 -9.69
CA GLY A 22 3.22 14.30 -9.75
C GLY A 22 3.00 13.65 -11.13
N ILE A 23 2.55 14.43 -12.10
CA ILE A 23 2.23 13.98 -13.45
C ILE A 23 3.48 13.58 -14.26
N THR A 24 4.60 14.26 -14.07
CA THR A 24 5.85 13.96 -14.79
C THR A 24 6.46 12.61 -14.36
N ILE A 25 6.25 12.19 -13.13
CA ILE A 25 6.72 10.87 -12.66
C ILE A 25 5.94 9.75 -13.37
N ALA A 26 4.65 9.91 -13.57
CA ALA A 26 3.84 8.95 -14.31
C ALA A 26 4.22 8.87 -15.80
N PHE A 27 4.53 10.00 -16.44
CA PHE A 27 5.00 10.03 -17.82
C PHE A 27 6.40 9.46 -17.99
N SER A 28 7.33 9.78 -17.11
CA SER A 28 8.70 9.24 -17.20
C SER A 28 8.77 7.74 -16.87
N LEU A 29 7.89 7.23 -16.00
CA LEU A 29 7.76 5.79 -15.82
C LEU A 29 7.17 5.10 -17.05
N ALA A 30 6.21 5.73 -17.75
CA ALA A 30 5.67 5.22 -19.00
C ALA A 30 6.70 5.21 -20.14
N GLU A 31 7.56 6.25 -20.23
CA GLU A 31 8.67 6.31 -21.18
C GLU A 31 9.76 5.27 -20.88
N LEU A 32 10.09 5.03 -19.60
CA LEU A 32 11.01 3.96 -19.18
C LEU A 32 10.49 2.56 -19.58
N MET A 33 9.18 2.37 -19.55
CA MET A 33 8.55 1.09 -19.89
C MET A 33 8.44 0.85 -21.41
N GLN A 34 8.30 1.91 -22.21
CA GLN A 34 8.32 1.80 -23.68
C GLN A 34 9.69 1.44 -24.22
N ASN A 35 10.76 1.67 -23.46
CA ASN A 35 12.15 1.40 -23.83
C ASN A 35 12.73 0.09 -23.28
N GLY A 36 11.90 -0.91 -22.94
CA GLY A 36 12.36 -2.22 -22.50
C GLY A 36 12.78 -2.28 -21.01
N GLY A 37 12.18 -1.44 -20.19
CA GLY A 37 12.46 -1.38 -18.75
C GLY A 37 12.02 -2.60 -17.95
N ASP A 38 12.59 -2.69 -16.76
CA ASP A 38 12.44 -3.73 -15.76
C ASP A 38 10.98 -4.20 -15.58
N PRO A 39 10.71 -5.52 -15.67
CA PRO A 39 9.39 -6.10 -15.40
C PRO A 39 8.80 -5.75 -14.02
N GLU A 40 9.62 -5.50 -13.01
CA GLU A 40 9.20 -5.06 -11.68
C GLU A 40 8.66 -3.61 -11.69
N ALA A 41 9.31 -2.73 -12.44
CA ALA A 41 8.81 -1.37 -12.65
C ALA A 41 7.48 -1.36 -13.42
N ALA A 42 7.32 -2.29 -14.38
CA ALA A 42 6.09 -2.50 -15.13
C ALA A 42 4.93 -2.95 -14.23
N ALA A 43 5.18 -3.91 -13.34
CA ALA A 43 4.19 -4.41 -12.40
C ALA A 43 3.82 -3.36 -11.33
N ALA A 44 4.81 -2.59 -10.83
CA ALA A 44 4.58 -1.48 -9.90
C ALA A 44 3.75 -0.37 -10.56
N PHE A 45 4.01 -0.05 -11.83
CA PHE A 45 3.25 0.92 -12.60
C PHE A 45 1.83 0.45 -12.91
N ALA A 46 1.63 -0.82 -13.28
CA ALA A 46 0.30 -1.39 -13.47
C ALA A 46 -0.52 -1.39 -12.17
N ALA A 47 0.13 -1.66 -11.02
CA ALA A 47 -0.48 -1.54 -9.71
C ALA A 47 -0.83 -0.08 -9.38
N PHE A 48 0.06 0.87 -9.69
CA PHE A 48 -0.17 2.31 -9.56
C PHE A 48 -1.32 2.78 -10.45
N GLN A 49 -1.34 2.39 -11.74
CA GLN A 49 -2.46 2.68 -12.62
C GLN A 49 -3.78 2.08 -12.11
N GLY A 50 -3.72 0.88 -11.52
CA GLY A 50 -4.88 0.26 -10.87
C GLY A 50 -5.41 1.07 -9.70
N VAL A 51 -4.52 1.57 -8.82
CA VAL A 51 -4.86 2.44 -7.69
C VAL A 51 -5.37 3.79 -8.20
N MET A 52 -4.68 4.42 -9.16
CA MET A 52 -5.05 5.70 -9.77
C MET A 52 -6.35 5.58 -10.57
N ARG A 53 -6.54 4.51 -11.36
CA ARG A 53 -7.78 4.28 -12.09
C ARG A 53 -8.97 4.08 -11.15
N ARG A 54 -8.76 3.39 -10.02
CA ARG A 54 -9.75 3.28 -8.95
C ARG A 54 -9.95 4.60 -8.20
N PHE A 55 -8.92 5.37 -7.98
CA PHE A 55 -8.97 6.72 -7.47
C PHE A 55 -9.74 7.66 -8.40
N LEU A 56 -9.54 7.55 -9.71
CA LEU A 56 -10.16 8.39 -10.73
C LEU A 56 -11.61 7.97 -11.07
N ILE A 57 -11.96 6.71 -11.00
CA ILE A 57 -13.33 6.18 -11.20
C ILE A 57 -14.34 6.65 -10.11
N LYS A 58 -13.95 7.51 -9.29
CA LYS A 58 -14.35 7.61 -7.95
C LYS A 58 -15.28 8.61 -7.44
N ARG A 59 -16.05 9.29 -8.17
CA ARG A 59 -17.31 9.83 -7.65
C ARG A 59 -18.36 8.73 -7.41
N GLY A 60 -18.09 7.52 -7.84
CA GLY A 60 -19.01 6.41 -7.83
C GLY A 60 -18.72 5.25 -6.89
N VAL A 61 -17.51 5.09 -6.37
CA VAL A 61 -17.09 3.84 -5.70
C VAL A 61 -17.90 3.52 -4.45
N LEU A 62 -18.29 4.50 -3.66
CA LEU A 62 -19.22 4.27 -2.56
C LEU A 62 -20.67 4.02 -3.02
N ARG A 63 -21.03 4.50 -4.20
CA ARG A 63 -22.35 4.25 -4.82
C ARG A 63 -22.34 2.97 -5.66
N ASP A 64 -21.19 2.49 -6.07
CA ASP A 64 -21.06 1.26 -6.84
C ASP A 64 -20.85 0.05 -5.91
N LYS A 65 -21.97 -0.41 -5.36
CA LYS A 65 -22.08 -1.66 -4.60
C LYS A 65 -21.50 -2.85 -5.38
N LYS A 66 -21.60 -2.82 -6.72
CA LYS A 66 -21.13 -3.87 -7.63
C LYS A 66 -19.59 -3.96 -7.64
N TYR A 67 -18.87 -2.84 -7.52
CA TYR A 67 -17.40 -2.82 -7.43
C TYR A 67 -16.90 -3.31 -6.06
N ALA A 68 -17.54 -2.89 -4.99
CA ALA A 68 -17.21 -3.38 -3.65
C ALA A 68 -17.52 -4.88 -3.50
N ASP A 69 -18.62 -5.36 -4.12
CA ASP A 69 -18.96 -6.79 -4.19
C ASP A 69 -17.97 -7.55 -5.09
N LYS A 70 -17.46 -6.96 -6.16
CA LYS A 70 -16.40 -7.54 -6.99
C LYS A 70 -15.10 -7.71 -6.21
N LEU A 71 -14.68 -6.72 -5.43
CA LEU A 71 -13.52 -6.83 -4.54
C LEU A 71 -13.70 -7.90 -3.46
N ARG A 72 -14.95 -8.16 -3.02
CA ARG A 72 -15.26 -9.24 -2.07
C ARG A 72 -15.32 -10.62 -2.72
N LYS A 73 -15.83 -10.70 -3.95
CA LYS A 73 -16.06 -11.96 -4.69
C LYS A 73 -14.86 -12.45 -5.47
N GLU A 74 -13.87 -11.61 -5.74
CA GLU A 74 -12.60 -12.10 -6.26
C GLU A 74 -12.04 -13.08 -5.23
N GLN A 75 -12.20 -14.34 -5.51
CA GLN A 75 -11.65 -15.46 -4.77
C GLN A 75 -10.12 -15.40 -4.93
N TYR A 76 -9.46 -14.65 -4.06
CA TYR A 76 -8.02 -14.34 -4.15
C TYR A 76 -7.11 -15.53 -3.87
N PHE A 77 -7.69 -16.69 -3.56
CA PHE A 77 -7.00 -17.96 -3.44
C PHE A 77 -7.75 -19.05 -4.19
N SER A 78 -7.50 -19.17 -5.46
CA SER A 78 -7.55 -20.46 -6.12
C SER A 78 -6.12 -21.01 -6.12
N ASP A 79 -5.84 -21.96 -5.25
CA ASP A 79 -4.54 -22.65 -5.22
C ASP A 79 -4.27 -23.32 -6.58
N ALA A 80 -5.32 -23.78 -7.28
CA ALA A 80 -5.25 -24.41 -8.60
C ALA A 80 -4.67 -23.47 -9.66
N ASP A 81 -5.17 -22.24 -9.78
CA ASP A 81 -4.70 -21.27 -10.79
C ASP A 81 -3.23 -20.89 -10.60
N TYR A 82 -2.74 -20.96 -9.36
CA TYR A 82 -1.35 -20.63 -9.06
C TYR A 82 -0.40 -21.76 -9.44
N PHE A 83 -0.79 -23.01 -9.18
CA PHE A 83 0.04 -24.17 -9.54
C PHE A 83 0.03 -24.46 -11.04
N GLU A 84 -1.04 -24.16 -11.78
CA GLU A 84 -1.04 -24.23 -13.24
C GLU A 84 -0.09 -23.20 -13.89
N THR A 85 0.04 -22.01 -13.30
CA THR A 85 1.01 -20.99 -13.76
C THR A 85 2.44 -21.28 -13.30
N MET A 86 2.62 -22.17 -12.31
CA MET A 86 3.92 -22.59 -11.79
C MET A 86 4.59 -23.70 -12.61
N GLN A 87 3.94 -24.26 -13.62
CA GLN A 87 4.67 -25.05 -14.60
C GLN A 87 5.74 -24.15 -15.23
N PRO A 88 7.03 -24.47 -15.07
CA PRO A 88 8.10 -23.62 -15.58
C PRO A 88 7.99 -23.56 -17.10
N LYS A 89 7.43 -22.45 -17.61
CA LYS A 89 7.48 -22.15 -19.05
C LYS A 89 8.90 -21.84 -19.53
N ASN A 90 9.85 -21.72 -18.61
CA ASN A 90 11.28 -21.69 -18.88
C ASN A 90 11.92 -22.75 -17.99
N GLU A 91 11.85 -23.97 -18.42
CA GLU A 91 12.81 -24.98 -18.05
C GLU A 91 14.20 -24.39 -18.23
N ILE A 92 14.95 -24.22 -17.13
CA ILE A 92 16.38 -24.43 -17.23
C ILE A 92 16.45 -25.91 -17.67
N PRO A 93 16.89 -26.16 -18.89
CA PRO A 93 16.78 -27.52 -19.39
C PRO A 93 17.55 -28.43 -18.44
N LEU A 94 16.90 -29.45 -17.90
CA LEU A 94 17.58 -30.75 -17.64
C LEU A 94 18.49 -31.15 -18.80
N ALA A 95 18.48 -30.45 -19.90
CA ALA A 95 19.27 -30.58 -21.12
C ALA A 95 20.75 -30.25 -20.98
N MET A 96 21.23 -29.73 -19.84
CA MET A 96 22.68 -29.83 -19.58
C MET A 96 23.12 -31.22 -19.03
N LEU A 97 22.16 -31.96 -18.51
CA LEU A 97 22.29 -33.42 -18.40
C LEU A 97 21.37 -33.98 -19.47
N SER A 98 21.94 -34.58 -20.55
CA SER A 98 21.10 -35.25 -21.54
C SER A 98 20.08 -36.12 -20.80
N PRO A 99 18.80 -36.19 -21.24
CA PRO A 99 17.75 -36.95 -20.52
C PRO A 99 18.14 -38.38 -20.18
N LYS A 100 19.02 -38.99 -20.98
CA LYS A 100 19.64 -40.31 -20.75
C LYS A 100 20.55 -40.35 -19.51
N ARG A 101 21.30 -39.27 -19.19
CA ARG A 101 22.22 -39.27 -18.03
C ARG A 101 21.50 -39.03 -16.69
N ALA A 102 20.39 -38.32 -16.63
CA ALA A 102 19.65 -38.18 -15.41
C ALA A 102 18.93 -39.46 -14.98
N GLN A 103 18.51 -40.32 -15.94
CA GLN A 103 17.91 -41.63 -15.68
C GLN A 103 18.92 -42.67 -15.22
N ASP A 104 20.22 -42.53 -15.58
CA ASP A 104 21.28 -43.49 -15.30
C ASP A 104 22.05 -43.21 -13.99
N LEU A 105 21.66 -42.18 -13.20
CA LEU A 105 22.32 -41.89 -11.93
C LEU A 105 22.03 -42.99 -10.89
N PRO A 106 23.05 -43.50 -10.18
CA PRO A 106 22.86 -44.54 -9.20
C PRO A 106 21.99 -44.04 -8.04
N PHE A 107 20.96 -44.81 -7.72
CA PHE A 107 20.13 -44.59 -6.55
C PHE A 107 20.71 -45.31 -5.32
N LYS A 108 20.87 -44.61 -4.20
CA LYS A 108 21.41 -45.17 -2.95
C LYS A 108 20.76 -44.54 -1.75
N VAL A 109 20.50 -45.36 -0.73
CA VAL A 109 20.13 -44.92 0.63
C VAL A 109 21.40 -44.82 1.48
N TYR A 110 21.60 -43.69 2.13
CA TYR A 110 22.76 -43.46 2.96
C TYR A 110 22.39 -42.71 4.25
N THR A 111 22.80 -43.26 5.40
CA THR A 111 22.64 -42.62 6.72
C THR A 111 23.95 -42.02 7.18
N TYR A 112 23.97 -40.73 7.46
CA TYR A 112 25.14 -40.00 7.87
C TYR A 112 25.47 -40.31 9.35
N GLN A 113 26.70 -40.74 9.64
CA GLN A 113 27.08 -41.22 10.97
C GLN A 113 26.97 -40.18 12.07
N HIS A 114 27.28 -38.90 11.80
CA HIS A 114 27.22 -37.86 12.82
C HIS A 114 25.82 -37.29 13.01
N SER A 115 25.11 -36.93 11.94
CA SER A 115 23.78 -36.32 12.03
C SER A 115 22.66 -37.32 12.13
N GLN A 116 22.91 -38.62 11.86
CA GLN A 116 21.91 -39.68 11.73
C GLN A 116 20.81 -39.34 10.69
N ALA A 117 21.03 -38.30 9.88
CA ALA A 117 20.13 -37.97 8.78
C ALA A 117 20.23 -39.03 7.68
N THR A 118 19.13 -39.37 7.06
CA THR A 118 19.08 -40.38 5.99
C THR A 118 18.73 -39.72 4.67
N TYR A 119 19.60 -39.91 3.68
CA TYR A 119 19.34 -39.54 2.29
C TYR A 119 18.97 -40.75 1.46
N SER A 120 17.90 -40.65 0.70
CA SER A 120 17.44 -41.66 -0.25
C SER A 120 17.25 -40.98 -1.60
N GLY A 121 18.12 -41.28 -2.59
CA GLY A 121 18.08 -40.59 -3.86
C GLY A 121 19.27 -40.89 -4.78
N GLN A 122 19.39 -40.09 -5.81
CA GLN A 122 20.40 -40.20 -6.86
C GLN A 122 21.73 -39.53 -6.45
N TRP A 123 22.83 -40.06 -6.96
CA TRP A 123 24.19 -39.64 -6.64
C TRP A 123 25.03 -39.40 -7.88
N LEU A 124 25.89 -38.37 -7.83
CA LEU A 124 26.90 -38.09 -8.84
C LEU A 124 28.25 -37.78 -8.17
N GLY A 125 29.26 -38.64 -8.39
CA GLY A 125 30.63 -38.41 -7.88
C GLY A 125 30.69 -38.27 -6.36
N GLY A 126 29.83 -38.96 -5.59
CA GLY A 126 29.76 -38.88 -4.13
C GLY A 126 28.88 -37.75 -3.59
N PHE A 127 28.30 -36.93 -4.48
CA PHE A 127 27.37 -35.85 -4.08
C PHE A 127 25.92 -36.28 -4.33
N ARG A 128 24.99 -35.83 -3.48
CA ARG A 128 23.54 -35.90 -3.73
C ARG A 128 23.27 -35.14 -5.04
N HIS A 129 22.55 -35.76 -5.97
CA HIS A 129 22.27 -35.18 -7.29
C HIS A 129 20.97 -35.75 -7.83
N GLY A 130 20.32 -35.07 -8.82
CA GLY A 130 19.06 -35.53 -9.37
C GLY A 130 17.93 -35.50 -8.35
N GLU A 131 17.08 -36.53 -8.28
CA GLU A 131 15.95 -36.60 -7.38
C GLU A 131 16.34 -37.31 -6.07
N GLY A 132 15.86 -36.79 -4.93
CA GLY A 132 16.12 -37.45 -3.64
C GLY A 132 15.42 -36.81 -2.45
N THR A 133 15.38 -37.55 -1.36
CA THR A 133 14.79 -37.16 -0.10
C THR A 133 15.83 -37.23 1.02
N LEU A 134 15.97 -36.17 1.79
CA LEU A 134 16.76 -36.12 3.01
C LEU A 134 15.82 -35.95 4.21
N VAL A 135 15.98 -36.82 5.20
CA VAL A 135 15.20 -36.78 6.47
C VAL A 135 16.19 -36.67 7.61
N PHE A 136 15.98 -35.67 8.46
CA PHE A 136 16.74 -35.45 9.69
C PHE A 136 16.08 -36.15 10.87
N THR A 137 16.83 -36.34 11.96
CA THR A 137 16.33 -37.01 13.17
C THR A 137 15.23 -36.25 13.89
N ASP A 138 15.19 -34.93 13.72
CA ASP A 138 14.14 -34.07 14.25
C ASP A 138 12.84 -34.09 13.41
N GLY A 139 12.80 -34.91 12.33
CA GLY A 139 11.69 -34.98 11.41
C GLY A 139 11.70 -33.91 10.31
N THR A 140 12.65 -32.99 10.32
CA THR A 140 12.85 -32.06 9.20
C THR A 140 13.15 -32.83 7.91
N ARG A 141 12.51 -32.47 6.83
CA ARG A 141 12.60 -33.22 5.56
C ARG A 141 12.71 -32.28 4.38
N TYR A 142 13.57 -32.64 3.44
CA TYR A 142 13.57 -32.11 2.08
C TYR A 142 13.35 -33.23 1.08
N SER A 143 12.49 -33.01 0.09
CA SER A 143 12.27 -33.92 -1.04
C SER A 143 12.20 -33.13 -2.32
N GLY A 144 12.97 -33.48 -3.32
CA GLY A 144 13.03 -32.80 -4.61
C GLY A 144 14.38 -32.93 -5.29
N GLN A 145 14.70 -31.94 -6.10
CA GLN A 145 15.89 -31.93 -6.96
C GLN A 145 17.13 -31.51 -6.18
N TRP A 146 18.24 -32.10 -6.52
CA TRP A 146 19.56 -31.90 -5.92
C TRP A 146 20.60 -31.60 -6.98
N GLN A 147 21.51 -30.70 -6.67
CA GLN A 147 22.69 -30.40 -7.49
C GLN A 147 23.94 -30.31 -6.60
N LEU A 148 24.91 -31.24 -6.84
CA LEU A 148 26.20 -31.27 -6.15
C LEU A 148 26.07 -31.11 -4.61
N GLY A 149 25.18 -31.89 -3.99
CA GLY A 149 24.98 -31.90 -2.54
C GLY A 149 23.99 -30.93 -1.99
N GLN A 150 23.46 -29.98 -2.78
CA GLN A 150 22.53 -28.93 -2.34
C GLN A 150 21.15 -29.08 -2.98
N PRO A 151 20.05 -28.75 -2.24
CA PRO A 151 18.73 -28.55 -2.83
C PRO A 151 18.80 -27.59 -4.02
N HIS A 152 18.20 -27.96 -5.14
CA HIS A 152 18.17 -27.16 -6.36
C HIS A 152 16.91 -27.47 -7.16
N GLY A 153 16.51 -26.59 -8.10
CA GLY A 153 15.31 -26.82 -8.91
C GLY A 153 14.04 -26.84 -8.08
N ILE A 154 13.16 -27.82 -8.30
CA ILE A 154 11.88 -27.93 -7.60
C ILE A 154 12.00 -28.86 -6.40
N GLY A 155 11.42 -28.46 -5.26
CA GLY A 155 11.43 -29.29 -4.06
C GLY A 155 10.43 -28.87 -3.02
N ARG A 156 10.28 -29.74 -2.00
CA ARG A 156 9.43 -29.52 -0.82
C ARG A 156 10.28 -29.68 0.44
N PHE A 157 10.14 -28.72 1.33
CA PHE A 157 10.83 -28.67 2.60
C PHE A 157 9.79 -28.57 3.73
N GLU A 158 9.96 -29.37 4.78
CA GLU A 158 9.09 -29.40 5.93
C GLU A 158 9.93 -29.47 7.21
N MET A 159 9.63 -28.60 8.17
CA MET A 159 10.22 -28.60 9.51
C MET A 159 9.26 -29.19 10.53
N GLN A 160 9.79 -29.71 11.65
CA GLN A 160 9.01 -30.21 12.77
C GLN A 160 8.08 -29.16 13.37
N ASN A 161 8.48 -27.89 13.36
CA ASN A 161 7.68 -26.76 13.89
C ASN A 161 6.47 -26.38 13.02
N GLY A 162 6.20 -27.13 11.93
CA GLY A 162 5.09 -26.88 11.01
C GLY A 162 5.41 -25.95 9.86
N THR A 163 6.62 -25.36 9.81
CA THR A 163 7.06 -24.56 8.64
C THR A 163 7.20 -25.48 7.43
N LYS A 164 6.63 -25.04 6.31
CA LYS A 164 6.68 -25.77 5.03
C LYS A 164 7.04 -24.81 3.91
N TYR A 165 7.75 -25.32 2.93
CA TYR A 165 8.00 -24.63 1.66
C TYR A 165 7.89 -25.61 0.51
N GLU A 166 7.27 -25.19 -0.56
CA GLU A 166 7.17 -25.92 -1.83
C GLU A 166 7.42 -24.94 -2.96
N GLY A 167 8.43 -25.19 -3.78
CA GLY A 167 8.82 -24.27 -4.83
C GLY A 167 10.23 -24.48 -5.33
N GLN A 168 10.78 -23.42 -5.89
CA GLN A 168 12.10 -23.42 -6.48
C GLN A 168 13.19 -23.25 -5.43
N PHE A 169 14.30 -23.93 -5.61
CA PHE A 169 15.52 -23.85 -4.81
C PHE A 169 16.71 -23.46 -5.69
N SER A 170 17.61 -22.67 -5.15
CA SER A 170 18.89 -22.37 -5.75
C SER A 170 19.97 -22.41 -4.68
N LEU A 171 20.99 -23.26 -4.87
CA LEU A 171 22.13 -23.42 -3.95
C LEU A 171 21.67 -23.60 -2.49
N GLY A 172 20.72 -24.50 -2.26
CA GLY A 172 20.19 -24.85 -0.94
C GLY A 172 19.20 -23.87 -0.36
N ARG A 173 18.86 -22.77 -1.02
CA ARG A 173 17.97 -21.71 -0.52
C ARG A 173 16.67 -21.63 -1.32
N TRP A 174 15.61 -21.20 -0.65
CA TRP A 174 14.35 -20.86 -1.32
C TRP A 174 14.58 -19.71 -2.29
N HIS A 175 14.15 -19.90 -3.52
CA HIS A 175 14.36 -18.95 -4.60
C HIS A 175 13.21 -19.02 -5.61
N GLY A 176 13.08 -17.98 -6.46
CA GLY A 176 12.06 -17.97 -7.51
C GLY A 176 10.65 -18.13 -6.97
N LYS A 177 9.80 -18.88 -7.66
CA LYS A 177 8.39 -19.05 -7.27
C LYS A 177 8.23 -20.14 -6.21
N GLY A 178 7.40 -19.87 -5.20
CA GLY A 178 7.13 -20.84 -4.15
C GLY A 178 5.91 -20.52 -3.28
N LYS A 179 5.53 -21.53 -2.49
CA LYS A 179 4.52 -21.45 -1.45
C LYS A 179 5.17 -21.79 -0.11
N SER A 180 4.99 -20.93 0.89
CA SER A 180 5.40 -21.25 2.26
C SER A 180 4.23 -21.17 3.23
N VAL A 181 4.31 -21.98 4.27
CA VAL A 181 3.47 -21.89 5.48
C VAL A 181 4.44 -21.71 6.63
N ASP A 182 4.29 -20.64 7.39
CA ASP A 182 5.12 -20.39 8.57
C ASP A 182 4.56 -21.10 9.82
N GLN A 183 5.32 -21.08 10.91
CA GLN A 183 4.91 -21.67 12.18
C GLN A 183 3.58 -21.13 12.72
N ALA A 184 3.24 -19.86 12.41
CA ALA A 184 1.97 -19.25 12.77
C ALA A 184 0.82 -19.63 11.83
N GLY A 185 1.07 -20.48 10.82
CA GLY A 185 0.10 -20.91 9.82
C GLY A 185 -0.19 -19.85 8.73
N THR A 186 0.61 -18.80 8.66
CA THR A 186 0.49 -17.82 7.57
C THR A 186 0.98 -18.45 6.27
N VAL A 187 0.11 -18.46 5.29
CA VAL A 187 0.46 -18.90 3.93
C VAL A 187 0.98 -17.72 3.12
N TYR A 188 2.13 -17.89 2.48
CA TYR A 188 2.62 -16.99 1.44
C TYR A 188 2.76 -17.75 0.13
N VAL A 189 2.40 -17.08 -0.96
CA VAL A 189 2.54 -17.58 -2.33
C VAL A 189 3.09 -16.45 -3.19
N GLY A 190 4.27 -16.63 -3.77
CA GLY A 190 4.93 -15.57 -4.53
C GLY A 190 6.40 -15.84 -4.81
N ASP A 191 7.12 -14.76 -5.03
CA ASP A 191 8.55 -14.80 -5.29
C ASP A 191 9.36 -14.92 -4.00
N PHE A 192 10.47 -15.61 -4.08
CA PHE A 192 11.46 -15.77 -3.02
C PHE A 192 12.86 -15.41 -3.52
N ALA A 193 13.64 -14.80 -2.67
CA ALA A 193 15.07 -14.61 -2.85
C ALA A 193 15.79 -14.85 -1.53
N LEU A 194 16.80 -15.75 -1.53
CA LEU A 194 17.64 -16.05 -0.36
C LEU A 194 16.81 -16.37 0.90
N ASP A 195 15.85 -17.29 0.79
CA ASP A 195 14.93 -17.76 1.85
C ASP A 195 13.90 -16.73 2.31
N ARG A 196 13.82 -15.56 1.67
CA ARG A 196 12.91 -14.48 2.06
C ARG A 196 11.85 -14.23 0.98
N LYS A 197 10.65 -13.83 1.42
CA LYS A 197 9.62 -13.30 0.53
C LYS A 197 10.19 -12.11 -0.23
N HIS A 198 10.06 -12.09 -1.54
CA HIS A 198 10.60 -11.05 -2.41
C HIS A 198 9.66 -10.83 -3.60
N GLY A 199 9.91 -9.76 -4.41
CA GLY A 199 9.11 -9.49 -5.61
C GLY A 199 7.62 -9.41 -5.32
N PHE A 200 6.78 -10.09 -6.11
CA PHE A 200 5.33 -10.07 -5.95
C PHE A 200 4.81 -11.33 -5.27
N GLY A 201 3.86 -11.15 -4.35
CA GLY A 201 3.24 -12.27 -3.66
C GLY A 201 1.95 -11.95 -2.94
N LYS A 202 1.39 -13.01 -2.33
CA LYS A 202 0.15 -12.97 -1.57
C LYS A 202 0.39 -13.62 -0.21
N THR A 203 -0.15 -13.01 0.87
CA THR A 203 -0.21 -13.66 2.18
C THR A 203 -1.64 -13.83 2.64
N LYS A 204 -1.89 -14.88 3.40
CA LYS A 204 -3.12 -15.09 4.15
C LYS A 204 -2.77 -15.66 5.51
N ASP A 205 -3.17 -14.98 6.57
CA ASP A 205 -3.00 -15.49 7.93
C ASP A 205 -4.23 -16.28 8.40
N LEU A 206 -4.08 -17.01 9.53
CA LEU A 206 -5.17 -17.79 10.12
C LEU A 206 -6.32 -16.92 10.62
N ARG A 207 -6.08 -15.64 10.89
CA ARG A 207 -7.13 -14.70 11.32
C ARG A 207 -7.99 -14.24 10.15
N GLY A 208 -7.54 -14.46 8.91
CA GLY A 208 -8.24 -14.10 7.68
C GLY A 208 -7.79 -12.78 7.06
N ASP A 209 -6.71 -12.16 7.59
CA ASP A 209 -6.07 -11.03 6.92
C ASP A 209 -5.40 -11.53 5.64
N TYR A 210 -5.58 -10.78 4.58
CA TYR A 210 -5.03 -11.07 3.26
C TYR A 210 -4.26 -9.86 2.74
N TYR A 211 -3.08 -10.09 2.19
CA TYR A 211 -2.31 -9.07 1.47
C TYR A 211 -1.86 -9.59 0.10
N LYS A 212 -1.89 -8.73 -0.90
CA LYS A 212 -1.34 -8.96 -2.23
C LYS A 212 -0.56 -7.72 -2.65
N GLY A 213 0.72 -7.86 -2.95
CA GLY A 213 1.57 -6.73 -3.33
C GLY A 213 3.03 -7.12 -3.40
N ALA A 214 3.88 -6.09 -3.41
CA ALA A 214 5.32 -6.25 -3.46
C ALA A 214 5.91 -6.58 -2.08
N PHE A 215 7.01 -7.32 -2.09
CA PHE A 215 7.81 -7.69 -0.94
C PHE A 215 9.29 -7.44 -1.21
N VAL A 216 10.00 -6.93 -0.23
CA VAL A 216 11.46 -6.84 -0.22
C VAL A 216 11.94 -7.39 1.12
N GLU A 217 12.84 -8.38 1.08
CA GLU A 217 13.41 -9.02 2.27
C GLU A 217 12.38 -9.46 3.32
N GLY A 218 11.25 -9.99 2.87
CA GLY A 218 10.17 -10.48 3.73
C GLY A 218 9.16 -9.43 4.16
N LYS A 219 9.39 -8.15 3.90
CA LYS A 219 8.53 -7.04 4.30
C LYS A 219 7.65 -6.56 3.14
N GLN A 220 6.40 -6.22 3.46
CA GLN A 220 5.49 -5.57 2.51
C GLN A 220 6.04 -4.18 2.16
N THR A 221 6.16 -3.89 0.86
CA THR A 221 6.70 -2.63 0.35
C THR A 221 6.02 -2.25 -0.97
N GLY A 222 6.29 -1.02 -1.48
CA GLY A 222 5.70 -0.57 -2.72
C GLY A 222 4.17 -0.53 -2.69
N PHE A 223 3.53 -0.95 -3.78
CA PHE A 223 2.06 -0.96 -3.85
C PHE A 223 1.49 -2.33 -3.49
N GLY A 224 0.40 -2.31 -2.71
CA GLY A 224 -0.30 -3.52 -2.31
C GLY A 224 -1.73 -3.28 -1.85
N THR A 225 -2.52 -4.36 -1.89
CA THR A 225 -3.89 -4.41 -1.40
C THR A 225 -3.94 -5.29 -0.16
N LYS A 226 -4.44 -4.76 0.95
CA LYS A 226 -4.74 -5.53 2.17
C LYS A 226 -6.23 -5.60 2.38
N LYS A 227 -6.74 -6.81 2.55
CA LYS A 227 -8.09 -7.06 3.02
C LYS A 227 -7.99 -7.57 4.45
N PHE A 228 -8.56 -6.81 5.36
CA PHE A 228 -8.58 -7.16 6.78
C PHE A 228 -9.66 -8.20 7.07
N LYS A 229 -9.47 -9.02 8.10
CA LYS A 229 -10.47 -9.98 8.58
C LYS A 229 -11.85 -9.35 8.85
N THR A 230 -11.87 -8.09 9.21
CA THR A 230 -13.09 -7.30 9.42
C THR A 230 -13.87 -7.05 8.12
N GLY A 231 -13.26 -7.23 6.96
CA GLY A 231 -13.79 -6.92 5.64
C GLY A 231 -13.41 -5.52 5.12
N ALA A 232 -12.69 -4.73 5.91
CA ALA A 232 -12.10 -3.48 5.43
C ALA A 232 -11.03 -3.75 4.36
N ILE A 233 -10.80 -2.79 3.48
CA ILE A 233 -9.84 -2.91 2.39
C ILE A 233 -8.96 -1.66 2.38
N TYR A 234 -7.65 -1.87 2.28
CA TYR A 234 -6.68 -0.82 1.97
C TYR A 234 -6.00 -1.14 0.64
N GLU A 235 -5.84 -0.14 -0.19
CA GLU A 235 -5.07 -0.19 -1.44
C GLU A 235 -4.15 1.03 -1.49
N GLY A 236 -2.85 0.84 -1.56
CA GLY A 236 -1.91 1.96 -1.57
C GLY A 236 -0.48 1.55 -1.32
N GLN A 237 0.29 2.53 -0.89
CA GLN A 237 1.72 2.40 -0.67
C GLN A 237 2.04 1.79 0.69
N TRP A 238 3.12 1.02 0.72
CA TRP A 238 3.65 0.31 1.87
C TRP A 238 5.15 0.56 1.98
N VAL A 239 5.63 0.72 3.18
CA VAL A 239 7.06 0.73 3.50
C VAL A 239 7.23 -0.11 4.77
N ASP A 240 8.07 -1.14 4.72
CA ASP A 240 8.42 -1.98 5.87
C ASP A 240 7.21 -2.50 6.68
N ASN A 241 6.18 -3.02 6.01
CA ASN A 241 4.92 -3.49 6.58
C ASN A 241 3.98 -2.39 7.13
N GLN A 242 4.30 -1.12 6.92
CA GLN A 242 3.48 0.01 7.34
C GLN A 242 2.81 0.67 6.13
N ILE A 243 1.60 1.15 6.33
CA ILE A 243 0.91 2.00 5.36
C ILE A 243 1.61 3.36 5.35
N GLN A 244 2.13 3.75 4.19
CA GLN A 244 2.83 5.01 3.96
C GLN A 244 2.39 5.64 2.63
N GLY A 245 2.61 6.95 2.48
CA GLY A 245 2.35 7.63 1.23
C GLY A 245 0.86 7.68 0.89
N PHE A 246 0.52 7.46 -0.38
CA PHE A 246 -0.85 7.63 -0.86
C PHE A 246 -1.62 6.31 -0.88
N GLY A 247 -2.91 6.34 -0.47
CA GLY A 247 -3.75 5.15 -0.48
C GLY A 247 -5.24 5.41 -0.39
N PHE A 248 -5.98 4.35 -0.63
CA PHE A 248 -7.42 4.25 -0.51
C PHE A 248 -7.80 3.25 0.59
N TYR A 249 -8.71 3.63 1.46
CA TYR A 249 -9.26 2.76 2.49
C TYR A 249 -10.78 2.73 2.43
N LEU A 250 -11.34 1.53 2.46
CA LEU A 250 -12.78 1.29 2.55
C LEU A 250 -13.07 0.54 3.84
N THR A 251 -14.01 1.05 4.63
CA THR A 251 -14.43 0.39 5.88
C THR A 251 -15.13 -0.94 5.62
N ALA A 252 -15.16 -1.81 6.63
CA ALA A 252 -15.81 -3.10 6.58
C ALA A 252 -17.30 -3.04 6.24
N LYS A 253 -17.98 -2.02 6.77
CA LYS A 253 -19.41 -1.75 6.48
C LYS A 253 -19.65 -1.12 5.12
N MET A 254 -18.57 -0.69 4.45
CA MET A 254 -18.61 0.09 3.20
C MET A 254 -19.41 1.40 3.34
N ASP A 255 -19.53 1.91 4.55
CA ASP A 255 -20.27 3.12 4.88
C ASP A 255 -19.44 4.38 4.66
N LYS A 256 -18.13 4.25 4.61
CA LYS A 256 -17.20 5.35 4.33
C LYS A 256 -15.91 4.88 3.68
N SER A 257 -15.30 5.77 2.90
CA SER A 257 -13.97 5.59 2.34
C SER A 257 -13.09 6.81 2.57
N TYR A 258 -11.80 6.58 2.64
CA TYR A 258 -10.77 7.61 2.65
C TYR A 258 -9.86 7.45 1.45
N THR A 259 -9.47 8.55 0.85
CA THR A 259 -8.46 8.62 -0.18
C THR A 259 -7.52 9.76 0.15
N GLY A 260 -6.24 9.50 0.34
CA GLY A 260 -5.28 10.53 0.73
C GLY A 260 -3.97 9.98 1.23
N SER A 261 -3.20 10.85 1.86
CA SER A 261 -1.87 10.54 2.36
C SER A 261 -1.93 9.81 3.71
N TYR A 262 -0.94 8.96 3.93
CA TYR A 262 -0.72 8.20 5.14
C TYR A 262 0.72 8.33 5.62
N ARG A 263 0.91 8.32 6.92
CA ARG A 263 2.20 8.16 7.59
C ARG A 263 2.03 7.21 8.77
N ASP A 264 2.88 6.19 8.85
CA ASP A 264 2.92 5.23 9.97
C ASP A 264 1.53 4.62 10.30
N ASN A 265 0.81 4.18 9.26
CA ASN A 265 -0.54 3.61 9.33
C ASN A 265 -1.66 4.60 9.71
N LYS A 266 -1.38 5.89 9.82
CA LYS A 266 -2.36 6.94 10.16
C LYS A 266 -2.63 7.85 8.96
N MET A 267 -3.86 8.38 8.86
CA MET A 267 -4.17 9.44 7.91
C MET A 267 -3.40 10.69 8.29
N GLU A 268 -2.59 11.19 7.36
CA GLU A 268 -1.69 12.32 7.58
C GLU A 268 -1.56 13.13 6.28
N GLY A 269 -1.58 14.46 6.37
CA GLY A 269 -1.53 15.31 5.18
C GLY A 269 -2.89 15.47 4.50
N PHE A 270 -2.92 15.67 3.18
CA PHE A 270 -4.17 15.92 2.47
C PHE A 270 -4.93 14.63 2.16
N GLY A 271 -6.28 14.68 2.34
CA GLY A 271 -7.14 13.57 1.99
C GLY A 271 -8.62 13.89 1.99
N VAL A 272 -9.38 12.99 1.40
CA VAL A 272 -10.83 13.07 1.25
C VAL A 272 -11.49 11.87 1.89
N MET A 273 -12.33 12.11 2.89
CA MET A 273 -13.22 11.13 3.47
C MET A 273 -14.61 11.31 2.88
N GLN A 274 -15.22 10.22 2.41
CA GLN A 274 -16.59 10.20 1.88
C GLN A 274 -17.44 9.19 2.64
N TRP A 275 -18.69 9.57 2.94
CA TRP A 275 -19.69 8.70 3.55
C TRP A 275 -20.81 8.39 2.56
N THR A 276 -21.45 7.25 2.71
CA THR A 276 -22.55 6.81 1.84
C THR A 276 -23.80 7.68 1.96
N ASP A 277 -23.95 8.40 3.06
CA ASP A 277 -25.06 9.34 3.31
C ASP A 277 -24.87 10.69 2.60
N GLY A 278 -23.77 10.85 1.83
CA GLY A 278 -23.47 12.07 1.09
C GLY A 278 -22.54 13.04 1.84
N ARG A 279 -22.25 12.82 3.11
CA ARG A 279 -21.22 13.60 3.81
C ARG A 279 -19.86 13.42 3.15
N ARG A 280 -19.09 14.48 3.17
CA ARG A 280 -17.69 14.47 2.68
C ARG A 280 -16.85 15.42 3.52
N TYR A 281 -15.63 15.04 3.80
CA TYR A 281 -14.60 15.96 4.27
C TYR A 281 -13.43 15.95 3.28
N LYS A 282 -12.97 17.11 2.87
CA LYS A 282 -11.82 17.34 2.01
C LYS A 282 -10.89 18.31 2.71
N GLY A 283 -9.69 17.89 3.10
CA GLY A 283 -8.82 18.76 3.87
C GLY A 283 -7.60 18.01 4.42
N LEU A 284 -6.94 18.68 5.35
CA LEU A 284 -5.76 18.15 6.01
C LEU A 284 -6.15 17.24 7.18
N TRP A 285 -5.25 16.28 7.43
CA TRP A 285 -5.36 15.26 8.47
C TRP A 285 -4.06 15.19 9.25
N LYS A 286 -4.17 14.94 10.54
CA LYS A 286 -3.05 14.66 11.44
C LYS A 286 -3.46 13.56 12.39
N GLU A 287 -2.71 12.46 12.41
CA GLU A 287 -2.96 11.31 13.31
C GLU A 287 -4.42 10.82 13.30
N ASP A 288 -4.99 10.59 12.11
CA ASP A 288 -6.37 10.16 11.88
C ASP A 288 -7.45 11.20 12.21
N LEU A 289 -7.09 12.40 12.62
CA LEU A 289 -8.01 13.48 12.94
C LEU A 289 -7.98 14.57 11.87
N LYS A 290 -9.14 15.19 11.60
CA LYS A 290 -9.19 16.40 10.79
C LYS A 290 -8.36 17.48 11.47
N HIS A 291 -7.43 18.07 10.74
CA HIS A 291 -6.51 19.07 11.27
C HIS A 291 -6.17 20.10 10.18
N GLY A 292 -5.90 21.35 10.59
CA GLY A 292 -5.64 22.41 9.62
C GLY A 292 -6.84 22.72 8.73
N PHE A 293 -6.61 23.26 7.55
CA PHE A 293 -7.69 23.74 6.69
C PHE A 293 -8.45 22.60 5.99
N GLY A 294 -9.79 22.75 5.91
CA GLY A 294 -10.63 21.78 5.22
C GLY A 294 -12.05 22.24 4.96
N GLU A 295 -12.74 21.47 4.13
CA GLU A 295 -14.15 21.63 3.82
C GLU A 295 -14.93 20.37 4.23
N GLN A 296 -15.98 20.56 5.00
CA GLN A 296 -16.92 19.51 5.34
C GLN A 296 -18.26 19.80 4.66
N VAL A 297 -18.76 18.83 3.89
CA VAL A 297 -20.10 18.83 3.31
C VAL A 297 -20.95 17.89 4.15
N ASN A 298 -22.12 18.37 4.56
CA ASN A 298 -23.11 17.62 5.32
C ASN A 298 -24.03 16.81 4.38
N ALA A 299 -24.84 15.89 4.96
CA ALA A 299 -25.76 15.05 4.19
C ALA A 299 -26.87 15.86 3.48
N ASP A 300 -27.25 17.01 4.02
CA ASP A 300 -28.24 17.93 3.44
C ASP A 300 -27.69 18.79 2.28
N GLY A 301 -26.37 18.68 2.01
CA GLY A 301 -25.67 19.45 0.99
C GLY A 301 -25.14 20.80 1.46
N SER A 302 -25.40 21.20 2.71
CA SER A 302 -24.73 22.35 3.31
C SER A 302 -23.25 22.05 3.53
N SER A 303 -22.42 23.09 3.55
CA SER A 303 -20.98 22.91 3.79
C SER A 303 -20.43 23.94 4.77
N VAL A 304 -19.30 23.58 5.37
CA VAL A 304 -18.50 24.50 6.17
C VAL A 304 -17.03 24.34 5.79
N ARG A 305 -16.37 25.48 5.59
CA ARG A 305 -14.95 25.57 5.26
C ARG A 305 -14.23 26.37 6.32
N GLY A 306 -13.12 25.89 6.84
CA GLY A 306 -12.35 26.56 7.88
C GLY A 306 -11.26 25.68 8.45
N THR A 307 -10.68 26.10 9.57
CA THR A 307 -9.61 25.38 10.27
C THR A 307 -10.20 24.35 11.22
N PHE A 308 -9.64 23.15 11.23
CA PHE A 308 -9.98 22.06 12.14
C PHE A 308 -8.84 21.83 13.11
N ILE A 309 -9.15 21.65 14.37
CA ILE A 309 -8.21 21.26 15.43
C ILE A 309 -8.80 20.04 16.13
N GLN A 310 -7.99 18.94 16.18
CA GLN A 310 -8.41 17.68 16.80
C GLN A 310 -9.78 17.18 16.35
N GLY A 311 -10.05 17.25 15.06
CA GLY A 311 -11.28 16.76 14.43
C GLY A 311 -12.47 17.74 14.46
N LYS A 312 -12.35 18.87 15.15
CA LYS A 312 -13.44 19.86 15.35
C LYS A 312 -13.12 21.16 14.63
N LEU A 313 -14.15 21.79 14.03
CA LEU A 313 -14.01 23.12 13.45
C LEU A 313 -13.70 24.13 14.56
N PHE A 314 -12.68 24.95 14.33
CA PHE A 314 -12.20 25.94 15.27
C PHE A 314 -11.78 27.22 14.55
N GLY A 315 -12.02 28.38 15.15
CA GLY A 315 -11.67 29.66 14.55
C GLY A 315 -12.68 30.11 13.50
N PHE A 316 -12.18 30.82 12.51
CA PHE A 316 -12.99 31.44 11.47
C PHE A 316 -13.37 30.45 10.40
N GLY A 317 -14.58 30.58 9.84
CA GLY A 317 -15.02 29.73 8.76
C GLY A 317 -16.16 30.32 7.95
N VAL A 318 -16.46 29.67 6.83
CA VAL A 318 -17.56 30.00 5.92
C VAL A 318 -18.53 28.84 5.89
N TYR A 319 -19.75 29.09 6.34
CA TYR A 319 -20.85 28.16 6.14
C TYR A 319 -21.57 28.50 4.83
N ALA A 320 -21.85 27.49 4.03
CA ALA A 320 -22.70 27.59 2.84
C ALA A 320 -23.93 26.71 3.04
N SER A 321 -25.11 27.28 2.86
CA SER A 321 -26.36 26.52 2.88
C SER A 321 -26.51 25.66 1.63
N LYS A 322 -27.51 24.77 1.60
CA LYS A 322 -27.86 23.98 0.41
C LYS A 322 -28.12 24.85 -0.84
N SER A 323 -28.62 26.06 -0.66
CA SER A 323 -28.83 27.05 -1.73
C SER A 323 -27.57 27.88 -2.03
N ASN A 324 -26.41 27.50 -1.47
CA ASN A 324 -25.15 28.19 -1.60
C ASN A 324 -25.10 29.62 -1.03
N ALA A 325 -26.05 30.00 -0.19
CA ALA A 325 -25.97 31.25 0.56
C ALA A 325 -24.87 31.14 1.62
N LYS A 326 -23.84 32.00 1.51
CA LYS A 326 -22.67 31.99 2.38
C LYS A 326 -22.84 32.90 3.58
N ARG A 327 -22.36 32.44 4.73
CA ARG A 327 -22.29 33.20 5.97
C ARG A 327 -20.95 32.96 6.66
N HIS A 328 -20.33 34.00 7.10
CA HIS A 328 -19.12 33.94 7.89
C HIS A 328 -19.42 33.75 9.34
N GLY A 329 -18.59 33.08 10.08
CA GLY A 329 -18.78 32.87 11.51
C GLY A 329 -17.49 32.48 12.23
N VAL A 330 -17.63 32.36 13.52
CA VAL A 330 -16.59 31.90 14.44
C VAL A 330 -17.05 30.60 15.08
N TRP A 331 -16.19 29.62 15.15
CA TRP A 331 -16.45 28.31 15.76
C TRP A 331 -15.46 28.04 16.88
N GLN A 332 -15.96 27.44 17.94
CA GLN A 332 -15.16 26.93 19.05
C GLN A 332 -15.59 25.50 19.36
N GLN A 333 -14.65 24.56 19.36
CA GLN A 333 -14.91 23.14 19.62
C GLN A 333 -16.03 22.55 18.76
N GLY A 334 -16.14 22.99 17.50
CA GLY A 334 -17.16 22.53 16.55
C GLY A 334 -18.52 23.20 16.64
N LYS A 335 -18.73 24.10 17.64
CA LYS A 335 -19.96 24.89 17.79
C LYS A 335 -19.76 26.30 17.24
N LYS A 336 -20.73 26.80 16.48
CA LYS A 336 -20.70 28.17 16.01
C LYS A 336 -21.04 29.11 17.20
N VAL A 337 -20.11 29.99 17.56
CA VAL A 337 -20.24 30.94 18.70
C VAL A 337 -20.65 32.33 18.23
N ALA A 338 -20.29 32.72 16.99
CA ALA A 338 -20.70 34.00 16.42
C ALA A 338 -20.99 33.92 14.94
N THR A 339 -21.83 34.78 14.42
CA THR A 339 -21.99 35.07 13.01
C THR A 339 -21.36 36.42 12.74
N LEU A 340 -20.50 36.51 11.73
CA LEU A 340 -19.82 37.75 11.36
C LEU A 340 -20.67 38.52 10.32
N THR A 341 -20.75 39.83 10.48
CA THR A 341 -21.26 40.73 9.45
C THR A 341 -20.22 40.92 8.34
N GLU A 342 -20.63 41.39 7.16
CA GLU A 342 -19.70 41.68 6.06
C GLU A 342 -18.69 42.75 6.47
N GLU A 343 -19.11 43.73 7.26
CA GLU A 343 -18.26 44.79 7.84
C GLU A 343 -17.18 44.21 8.76
N GLN A 344 -17.55 43.33 9.70
CA GLN A 344 -16.59 42.64 10.56
C GLN A 344 -15.61 41.76 9.76
N VAL A 345 -16.07 41.11 8.73
CA VAL A 345 -15.18 40.34 7.83
C VAL A 345 -14.17 41.26 7.14
N ALA A 346 -14.60 42.43 6.67
CA ALA A 346 -13.73 43.42 6.07
C ALA A 346 -12.69 43.96 7.07
N GLN A 347 -13.15 44.31 8.29
CA GLN A 347 -12.29 44.80 9.38
C GLN A 347 -11.23 43.75 9.80
N ILE A 348 -11.61 42.47 9.86
CA ILE A 348 -10.62 41.37 10.11
C ILE A 348 -9.64 41.27 8.98
N GLN A 349 -10.06 41.42 7.71
CA GLN A 349 -9.20 41.34 6.55
C GLN A 349 -8.25 42.52 6.42
N SER A 350 -8.68 43.73 6.84
CA SER A 350 -7.85 44.93 6.90
C SER A 350 -6.91 44.98 8.12
N GLY A 351 -7.16 44.14 9.12
CA GLY A 351 -6.41 44.14 10.38
C GLY A 351 -6.89 45.16 11.39
N GLU A 352 -8.02 45.82 11.13
CA GLU A 352 -8.65 46.79 12.06
C GLU A 352 -9.32 46.11 13.25
N LEU A 353 -9.81 44.87 13.07
CA LEU A 353 -10.37 44.02 14.11
C LEU A 353 -9.50 42.81 14.32
N ALA A 354 -8.96 42.65 15.53
CA ALA A 354 -8.13 41.47 15.81
C ALA A 354 -9.02 40.23 16.00
N GLY A 355 -8.55 39.10 15.44
CA GLY A 355 -9.27 37.83 15.60
C GLY A 355 -9.40 37.39 17.05
N SER A 356 -8.44 37.77 17.91
CA SER A 356 -8.45 37.55 19.36
C SER A 356 -9.63 38.22 20.08
N ASP A 357 -10.20 39.26 19.50
CA ASP A 357 -11.34 39.98 20.09
C ASP A 357 -12.67 39.21 19.93
N LEU A 358 -12.65 38.22 18.99
CA LEU A 358 -13.83 37.42 18.63
C LEU A 358 -13.72 35.94 19.02
N LEU A 359 -12.53 35.50 19.35
CA LEU A 359 -12.24 34.09 19.62
C LEU A 359 -11.20 33.95 20.75
N GLU A 360 -11.59 33.37 21.84
CA GLU A 360 -10.66 32.92 22.87
C GLU A 360 -9.98 31.59 22.42
N ALA A 361 -8.70 31.63 22.25
CA ALA A 361 -7.91 30.45 21.83
C ALA A 361 -6.54 30.48 22.52
N THR A 362 -5.99 29.30 22.77
CA THR A 362 -4.62 29.14 23.24
C THR A 362 -3.63 29.54 22.15
N GLU A 363 -2.38 29.83 22.55
CA GLU A 363 -1.34 30.16 21.56
C GLU A 363 -1.07 28.98 20.59
N GLU A 364 -1.22 27.73 21.06
CA GLU A 364 -1.10 26.54 20.20
C GLU A 364 -2.22 26.48 19.17
N GLU A 365 -3.46 26.79 19.55
CA GLU A 365 -4.61 26.84 18.64
C GLU A 365 -4.45 27.99 17.63
N TRP A 366 -3.98 29.17 18.07
CA TRP A 366 -3.66 30.29 17.19
C TRP A 366 -2.51 29.95 16.22
N ALA A 367 -1.51 29.20 16.66
CA ALA A 367 -0.43 28.74 15.80
C ALA A 367 -0.97 27.88 14.67
N VAL A 368 -1.89 26.95 14.96
CA VAL A 368 -2.56 26.11 13.93
C VAL A 368 -3.38 26.99 12.97
N ILE A 369 -4.14 27.96 13.47
CA ILE A 369 -4.92 28.87 12.61
C ILE A 369 -3.97 29.64 11.66
N ARG A 370 -2.88 30.21 12.17
CA ARG A 370 -1.90 30.97 11.40
C ARG A 370 -1.17 30.10 10.36
N GLU A 371 -0.84 28.87 10.74
CA GLU A 371 -0.14 27.93 9.86
C GLU A 371 -0.98 27.55 8.63
N TYR A 372 -2.28 27.29 8.83
CA TYR A 372 -3.14 26.74 7.79
C TYR A 372 -4.12 27.72 7.15
N SER A 373 -4.21 28.94 7.65
CA SER A 373 -5.05 29.99 7.09
C SER A 373 -4.23 31.24 6.79
N SER A 374 -4.08 31.57 5.51
CA SER A 374 -3.51 32.87 5.11
C SER A 374 -4.59 33.93 5.20
N GLY A 375 -4.59 34.71 6.32
CA GLY A 375 -5.66 35.66 6.62
C GLY A 375 -6.98 34.93 6.87
N LEU A 376 -7.37 34.85 8.07
CA LEU A 376 -8.51 34.24 8.78
C LEU A 376 -9.57 33.42 7.99
N LEU A 377 -9.70 33.63 6.67
CA LEU A 377 -10.74 33.04 5.82
C LEU A 377 -10.23 32.41 4.53
N LYS A 378 -8.90 32.42 4.27
CA LYS A 378 -8.31 31.86 3.07
C LYS A 378 -7.42 30.67 3.43
N PRO A 379 -7.45 29.56 2.64
CA PRO A 379 -6.53 28.48 2.84
C PRO A 379 -5.08 28.92 2.58
N CYS A 380 -4.14 28.31 3.29
CA CYS A 380 -2.71 28.54 3.00
C CYS A 380 -2.37 28.10 1.56
N PRO A 381 -1.29 28.67 0.96
CA PRO A 381 -0.89 28.30 -0.40
C PRO A 381 -0.67 26.79 -0.60
N GLY A 382 -0.20 26.08 0.43
CA GLY A 382 -0.01 24.63 0.40
C GLY A 382 -1.31 23.87 0.24
N PHE A 383 -2.40 24.30 0.90
CA PHE A 383 -3.72 23.69 0.74
C PHE A 383 -4.26 23.93 -0.67
N ALA A 384 -4.19 25.17 -1.18
CA ALA A 384 -4.63 25.50 -2.53
C ALA A 384 -3.83 24.75 -3.62
N THR A 385 -2.57 24.43 -3.35
CA THR A 385 -1.73 23.61 -4.23
C THR A 385 -2.17 22.15 -4.17
N ALA A 386 -2.40 21.59 -3.00
CA ALA A 386 -2.87 20.22 -2.82
C ALA A 386 -4.29 20.02 -3.38
N GLU A 387 -5.15 21.03 -3.23
CA GLU A 387 -6.50 21.04 -3.81
C GLU A 387 -6.46 21.10 -5.34
N ARG A 388 -5.64 21.97 -5.95
CA ARG A 388 -5.46 22.04 -7.40
C ARG A 388 -4.87 20.76 -7.99
N LEU A 389 -3.92 20.13 -7.31
CA LEU A 389 -3.38 18.85 -7.74
C LEU A 389 -4.46 17.76 -7.74
N TYR A 390 -5.35 17.78 -6.76
CA TYR A 390 -6.50 16.89 -6.71
C TYR A 390 -7.52 17.17 -7.81
N GLU A 391 -7.77 18.45 -8.17
CA GLU A 391 -8.74 18.86 -9.19
C GLU A 391 -8.22 18.70 -10.63
N THR A 392 -6.95 18.99 -10.90
CA THR A 392 -6.33 18.79 -12.23
C THR A 392 -6.23 17.32 -12.59
N GLU A 393 -6.07 16.43 -11.64
CA GLU A 393 -6.14 14.98 -11.89
C GLU A 393 -7.57 14.52 -12.21
N HIS A 394 -8.59 15.32 -11.89
CA HIS A 394 -10.00 15.04 -12.21
C HIS A 394 -10.48 15.62 -13.55
N GLU A 395 -9.87 16.69 -14.06
CA GLU A 395 -10.31 17.38 -15.29
C GLU A 395 -9.69 16.78 -16.56
N THR A 396 -8.54 16.13 -16.48
CA THR A 396 -7.86 15.51 -17.64
C THR A 396 -8.50 14.21 -18.13
N HIS A 397 -9.62 13.78 -17.52
CA HIS A 397 -10.31 12.54 -17.86
C HIS A 397 -11.83 12.73 -18.04
N LYS A 398 -12.28 13.92 -18.44
CA LYS A 398 -13.56 14.13 -19.13
C LYS A 398 -13.31 13.98 -20.62
#